data_c2862035e3e3f0f04020519049d4ab56
#
_entry.id   c2862035e3e3f0f04020519049d4ab56
#
_cell.length_a   1.000
_cell.length_b   1.000
_cell.length_c   1.000
_cell.angle_alpha   90.00
_cell.angle_beta   90.00
_cell.angle_gamma   90.00
#
_symmetry.space_group_name_H-M   'P 1'
#
loop_
_entity.id
_entity.type
_entity.pdbx_description
1 polymer ?
#
loop_
_entity_poly.entity_id
_entity_poly.type
_entity_poly.pdbx_seq_one_letter_code
_entity_poly.pdbx_strand_id
1 'polypeptide(L)'
;MADALLAARGQDPPPPPIGKNWVSRFVNSQSKLQTKWNRKVYSQRALCEDPVAILAWFNLVEETRQAYRILDTDTYNFDETGFMMGVAATSKVVTSSDTVGRAATVQPGNRDWVTTIECINASGWCLPPFVILSGKQHQASWYHHIPIDWVLAVSDNGWTTDELGVEWVKHFNRYTAPRTHGVYRLLILDGHSSHATPEFDQYCTENKIITLCMPAHTSHLLQPLDVGCFSPLKRAYGHEIQELARQGVYYIDKIDFLTAYTRIRPAVLTQQNIQAGFQATGLIPPCLERVLSSLTVVRTPSPLGTTADNNVAWTAETPRTIAQLEKQAQHVKDLLHRQSQSPTSQAIRQLVKGCQLAMNSATILAEENRKLRTASQRQRRRRDQQR
;
A
#
# COMPACT_ATOMS: atom_id res chain seq x y z
N MET A 1 -33.52 -6.44 -3.83
CA MET A 1 -33.27 -7.84 -3.39
C MET A 1 -34.43 -8.39 -2.57
N ALA A 2 -34.80 -7.82 -1.43
CA ALA A 2 -35.90 -8.32 -0.60
C ALA A 2 -37.27 -8.27 -1.32
N ASP A 3 -37.59 -7.19 -2.06
CA ASP A 3 -38.78 -7.12 -2.90
C ASP A 3 -38.76 -8.15 -4.04
N ALA A 4 -37.59 -8.44 -4.62
CA ALA A 4 -37.45 -9.47 -5.63
C ALA A 4 -37.68 -10.88 -5.06
N LEU A 5 -37.28 -11.14 -3.82
CA LEU A 5 -37.53 -12.39 -3.12
C LEU A 5 -39.05 -12.54 -2.75
N LEU A 6 -39.69 -11.42 -2.40
CA LEU A 6 -41.12 -11.40 -2.17
C LEU A 6 -41.92 -11.69 -3.46
N ALA A 7 -41.54 -11.04 -4.56
CA ALA A 7 -42.15 -11.29 -5.86
C ALA A 7 -41.97 -12.74 -6.35
N ALA A 8 -40.80 -13.37 -6.06
CA ALA A 8 -40.52 -14.75 -6.42
C ALA A 8 -41.35 -15.80 -5.65
N ARG A 9 -42.10 -15.41 -4.58
CA ARG A 9 -42.98 -16.31 -3.83
C ARG A 9 -44.28 -16.63 -4.55
N GLY A 10 -44.59 -15.95 -5.67
CA GLY A 10 -45.75 -16.24 -6.51
C GLY A 10 -47.10 -16.03 -5.84
N GLN A 11 -47.21 -15.18 -4.82
CA GLN A 11 -48.47 -14.85 -4.17
C GLN A 11 -49.33 -13.94 -5.07
N ASP A 12 -50.61 -14.26 -5.20
CA ASP A 12 -51.57 -13.43 -5.92
C ASP A 12 -52.67 -12.98 -4.94
N PRO A 13 -52.85 -11.66 -4.67
CA PRO A 13 -52.11 -10.53 -5.24
C PRO A 13 -50.66 -10.42 -4.72
N PRO A 14 -49.75 -9.82 -5.47
CA PRO A 14 -48.37 -9.70 -5.05
C PRO A 14 -48.25 -8.86 -3.77
N PRO A 15 -47.35 -9.26 -2.82
CA PRO A 15 -47.22 -8.58 -1.55
C PRO A 15 -46.76 -7.14 -1.75
N PRO A 16 -47.17 -6.18 -0.90
CA PRO A 16 -46.75 -4.79 -1.02
C PRO A 16 -45.23 -4.64 -0.87
N PRO A 17 -44.60 -3.64 -1.53
CA PRO A 17 -43.18 -3.44 -1.45
C PRO A 17 -42.74 -3.10 -0.02
N ILE A 18 -41.52 -3.48 0.31
CA ILE A 18 -40.95 -3.32 1.65
C ILE A 18 -40.80 -1.80 1.98
N GLY A 19 -41.35 -1.38 3.11
CA GLY A 19 -41.25 -0.01 3.58
C GLY A 19 -39.83 0.41 3.91
N LYS A 20 -39.49 1.71 3.74
CA LYS A 20 -38.16 2.31 3.94
C LYS A 20 -37.47 1.92 5.24
N ASN A 21 -38.21 1.71 6.31
CA ASN A 21 -37.67 1.41 7.64
C ASN A 21 -37.58 -0.11 7.94
N TRP A 22 -37.93 -0.96 6.99
CA TRP A 22 -37.95 -2.41 7.22
C TRP A 22 -36.59 -2.96 7.56
N VAL A 23 -35.52 -2.58 6.82
CA VAL A 23 -34.15 -3.03 7.06
C VAL A 23 -33.69 -2.69 8.47
N SER A 24 -33.90 -1.45 8.91
CA SER A 24 -33.51 -1.02 10.26
C SER A 24 -34.27 -1.77 11.34
N ARG A 25 -35.59 -1.98 11.17
CA ARG A 25 -36.40 -2.77 12.13
C ARG A 25 -35.96 -4.22 12.16
N PHE A 26 -35.70 -4.82 11.01
CA PHE A 26 -35.23 -6.21 10.90
C PHE A 26 -33.86 -6.37 11.57
N VAL A 27 -32.88 -5.51 11.27
CA VAL A 27 -31.57 -5.60 11.89
C VAL A 27 -31.65 -5.41 13.40
N ASN A 28 -32.45 -4.45 13.87
CA ASN A 28 -32.63 -4.21 15.32
C ASN A 28 -33.35 -5.36 16.05
N SER A 29 -34.16 -6.15 15.33
CA SER A 29 -34.81 -7.33 15.91
C SER A 29 -33.91 -8.57 15.99
N GLN A 30 -32.71 -8.51 15.39
CA GLN A 30 -31.77 -9.63 15.33
C GLN A 30 -30.50 -9.31 16.12
N SER A 31 -30.29 -9.93 17.26
CA SER A 31 -29.11 -9.70 18.11
C SER A 31 -27.76 -10.02 17.43
N LYS A 32 -27.78 -10.83 16.39
CA LYS A 32 -26.59 -11.22 15.60
C LYS A 32 -26.31 -10.32 14.42
N LEU A 33 -27.16 -9.35 14.11
CA LEU A 33 -27.01 -8.44 12.98
C LEU A 33 -26.73 -7.02 13.48
N GLN A 34 -25.90 -6.30 12.75
CA GLN A 34 -25.64 -4.87 12.95
C GLN A 34 -25.42 -4.16 11.62
N THR A 35 -25.81 -2.90 11.54
CA THR A 35 -25.47 -2.05 10.38
C THR A 35 -24.07 -1.51 10.54
N LYS A 36 -23.25 -1.61 9.48
CA LYS A 36 -21.93 -0.98 9.39
C LYS A 36 -21.85 -0.17 8.10
N TRP A 37 -21.16 0.95 8.14
CA TRP A 37 -20.81 1.66 6.93
C TRP A 37 -19.80 0.82 6.14
N ASN A 38 -20.07 0.59 4.85
CA ASN A 38 -19.14 -0.10 3.98
C ASN A 38 -17.91 0.81 3.71
N ARG A 39 -16.73 0.23 3.76
CA ARG A 39 -15.50 0.89 3.29
C ARG A 39 -15.40 0.67 1.78
N LYS A 40 -15.15 1.74 1.04
CA LYS A 40 -14.83 1.61 -0.38
C LYS A 40 -13.46 0.95 -0.52
N VAL A 41 -13.41 -0.21 -1.13
CA VAL A 41 -12.18 -0.95 -1.45
C VAL A 41 -12.05 -0.94 -2.96
N TYR A 42 -10.87 -0.59 -3.48
CA TYR A 42 -10.60 -0.73 -4.90
C TYR A 42 -10.67 -2.20 -5.30
N SER A 43 -11.31 -2.50 -6.43
CA SER A 43 -11.51 -3.87 -6.90
C SER A 43 -10.21 -4.67 -6.99
N GLN A 44 -9.12 -4.05 -7.41
CA GLN A 44 -7.79 -4.68 -7.45
C GLN A 44 -7.29 -5.09 -6.06
N ARG A 45 -7.49 -4.27 -5.02
CA ARG A 45 -7.13 -4.65 -3.65
C ARG A 45 -7.95 -5.84 -3.14
N ALA A 46 -9.24 -5.88 -3.46
CA ALA A 46 -10.10 -7.01 -3.08
C ALA A 46 -9.74 -8.32 -3.81
N LEU A 47 -9.24 -8.22 -5.04
CA LEU A 47 -8.77 -9.38 -5.83
C LEU A 47 -7.40 -9.90 -5.38
N CYS A 48 -6.58 -9.07 -4.77
CA CYS A 48 -5.24 -9.42 -4.28
C CYS A 48 -5.23 -9.89 -2.82
N GLU A 49 -6.37 -9.90 -2.14
CA GLU A 49 -6.55 -10.53 -0.81
C GLU A 49 -6.58 -12.07 -0.96
N ASP A 50 -5.53 -12.64 -1.57
CA ASP A 50 -5.38 -14.08 -1.75
C ASP A 50 -4.75 -14.71 -0.51
N PRO A 51 -5.49 -15.55 0.25
CA PRO A 51 -4.96 -16.21 1.44
C PRO A 51 -3.74 -17.10 1.16
N VAL A 52 -3.64 -17.69 -0.04
CA VAL A 52 -2.52 -18.55 -0.43
C VAL A 52 -1.24 -17.73 -0.62
N ALA A 53 -1.35 -16.59 -1.31
CA ALA A 53 -0.21 -15.68 -1.49
C ALA A 53 0.26 -15.09 -0.17
N ILE A 54 -0.69 -14.72 0.72
CA ILE A 54 -0.39 -14.19 2.06
C ILE A 54 0.31 -15.27 2.89
N LEU A 55 -0.20 -16.50 2.91
CA LEU A 55 0.44 -17.62 3.63
C LEU A 55 1.86 -17.88 3.11
N ALA A 56 2.04 -17.93 1.79
CA ALA A 56 3.36 -18.16 1.19
C ALA A 56 4.36 -17.06 1.58
N TRP A 57 3.90 -15.81 1.67
CA TRP A 57 4.73 -14.70 2.09
C TRP A 57 5.11 -14.78 3.58
N PHE A 58 4.16 -15.13 4.47
CA PHE A 58 4.47 -15.35 5.89
C PHE A 58 5.49 -16.46 6.09
N ASN A 59 5.35 -17.57 5.37
CA ASN A 59 6.34 -18.65 5.40
C ASN A 59 7.71 -18.16 4.93
N LEU A 60 7.77 -17.37 3.86
CA LEU A 60 9.03 -16.79 3.35
C LEU A 60 9.69 -15.89 4.39
N VAL A 61 8.93 -15.05 5.09
CA VAL A 61 9.45 -14.20 6.16
C VAL A 61 10.03 -15.06 7.29
N GLU A 62 9.28 -16.06 7.73
CA GLU A 62 9.72 -16.93 8.83
C GLU A 62 10.93 -17.77 8.45
N GLU A 63 10.95 -18.40 7.27
CA GLU A 63 12.09 -19.15 6.73
C GLU A 63 13.34 -18.28 6.61
N THR A 64 13.16 -17.03 6.12
CA THR A 64 14.27 -16.06 6.02
C THR A 64 14.82 -15.70 7.39
N ARG A 65 13.94 -15.39 8.35
CA ARG A 65 14.35 -15.06 9.72
C ARG A 65 15.09 -16.21 10.39
N GLN A 66 14.63 -17.45 10.21
CA GLN A 66 15.27 -18.64 10.74
C GLN A 66 16.62 -18.90 10.06
N ALA A 67 16.69 -18.88 8.73
CA ALA A 67 17.89 -19.15 7.95
C ALA A 67 19.05 -18.19 8.29
N TYR A 68 18.73 -16.91 8.45
CA TYR A 68 19.71 -15.86 8.73
C TYR A 68 19.77 -15.44 10.20
N ARG A 69 19.00 -16.09 11.08
CA ARG A 69 18.90 -15.82 12.53
C ARG A 69 18.60 -14.34 12.82
N ILE A 70 17.62 -13.77 12.11
CA ILE A 70 17.26 -12.37 12.23
C ILE A 70 16.35 -12.18 13.44
N LEU A 71 16.73 -11.26 14.31
CA LEU A 71 15.99 -10.93 15.52
C LEU A 71 14.86 -9.93 15.22
N ASP A 72 13.89 -9.82 16.12
CA ASP A 72 12.84 -8.79 16.05
C ASP A 72 13.45 -7.39 16.03
N THR A 73 14.51 -7.16 16.81
CA THR A 73 15.28 -5.92 16.87
C THR A 73 16.03 -5.58 15.59
N ASP A 74 16.23 -6.56 14.69
CA ASP A 74 16.90 -6.40 13.41
C ASP A 74 15.91 -6.47 12.22
N THR A 75 14.61 -6.43 12.52
CA THR A 75 13.52 -6.44 11.52
C THR A 75 12.95 -5.04 11.36
N TYR A 76 12.94 -4.55 10.13
CA TYR A 76 12.54 -3.19 9.73
C TYR A 76 11.45 -3.23 8.67
N ASN A 77 10.57 -2.25 8.72
CA ASN A 77 9.65 -1.94 7.65
C ASN A 77 9.89 -0.51 7.16
N PHE A 78 9.95 -0.33 5.88
CA PHE A 78 10.17 0.92 5.21
C PHE A 78 9.04 1.18 4.22
N ASP A 79 8.65 2.45 4.08
CA ASP A 79 7.66 2.89 3.11
C ASP A 79 7.70 4.38 2.88
N GLU A 80 7.12 4.81 1.77
CA GLU A 80 6.98 6.20 1.38
C GLU A 80 5.58 6.73 1.65
N THR A 81 5.49 7.93 2.16
CA THR A 81 4.21 8.62 2.24
C THR A 81 4.29 10.04 1.75
N GLY A 82 3.30 10.42 0.93
CA GLY A 82 3.23 11.74 0.34
C GLY A 82 2.33 12.68 1.11
N PHE A 83 2.74 13.95 1.12
CA PHE A 83 1.97 15.07 1.64
C PHE A 83 1.79 16.12 0.55
N MET A 84 0.57 16.63 0.46
CA MET A 84 0.31 17.83 -0.31
C MET A 84 0.28 19.01 0.67
N MET A 85 1.19 19.94 0.50
CA MET A 85 1.33 21.09 1.40
C MET A 85 0.05 21.79 1.75
N GLY A 86 -0.44 22.55 2.18
CA GLY A 86 -1.70 23.27 2.33
C GLY A 86 -3.01 22.45 2.37
N VAL A 87 -2.93 21.12 2.60
CA VAL A 87 -4.14 20.29 2.77
C VAL A 87 -4.47 20.14 4.25
N ALA A 88 -5.52 20.83 4.69
CA ALA A 88 -6.06 20.75 6.03
C ALA A 88 -6.92 19.50 6.25
N ALA A 89 -7.00 19.03 7.49
CA ALA A 89 -7.89 17.93 7.85
C ALA A 89 -9.37 18.35 7.74
N THR A 90 -10.22 17.38 7.37
CA THR A 90 -11.66 17.53 7.56
C THR A 90 -12.01 17.17 8.99
N SER A 91 -12.64 18.08 9.73
CA SER A 91 -13.06 17.87 11.12
C SER A 91 -14.55 18.10 11.30
N LYS A 92 -15.14 17.47 12.30
CA LYS A 92 -16.50 17.82 12.75
C LYS A 92 -16.44 19.18 13.43
N VAL A 93 -17.26 20.11 12.98
CA VAL A 93 -17.41 21.42 13.60
C VAL A 93 -18.80 21.54 14.20
N VAL A 94 -18.89 22.28 15.31
CA VAL A 94 -20.18 22.65 15.92
C VAL A 94 -20.66 23.91 15.23
N THR A 95 -21.86 23.85 14.67
CA THR A 95 -22.53 25.00 14.04
C THR A 95 -23.90 25.17 14.68
N SER A 96 -24.55 26.34 14.45
CA SER A 96 -25.95 26.52 14.83
C SER A 96 -26.82 25.47 14.12
N SER A 97 -27.88 25.03 14.81
CA SER A 97 -28.89 24.13 14.23
C SER A 97 -29.57 24.71 12.99
N ASP A 98 -29.56 26.02 12.85
CA ASP A 98 -30.20 26.77 11.75
C ASP A 98 -29.27 26.90 10.53
N THR A 99 -28.00 26.44 10.67
CA THR A 99 -27.06 26.53 9.55
C THR A 99 -27.39 25.49 8.48
N VAL A 100 -27.79 25.95 7.32
CA VAL A 100 -28.09 25.12 6.15
C VAL A 100 -26.80 24.86 5.36
N GLY A 101 -26.49 23.56 5.11
CA GLY A 101 -25.35 23.14 4.34
C GLY A 101 -24.17 22.60 5.18
N ARG A 102 -23.04 22.34 4.50
CA ARG A 102 -21.80 21.88 5.17
C ARG A 102 -20.98 23.10 5.59
N ALA A 103 -20.47 23.05 6.82
CA ALA A 103 -19.52 24.06 7.26
C ALA A 103 -18.28 24.07 6.37
N ALA A 104 -17.88 25.25 5.91
CA ALA A 104 -16.69 25.43 5.09
C ALA A 104 -15.45 25.56 5.99
N THR A 105 -14.37 24.90 5.61
CA THR A 105 -13.04 25.09 6.22
C THR A 105 -12.14 25.78 5.21
N VAL A 106 -11.51 26.87 5.63
CA VAL A 106 -10.50 27.55 4.80
C VAL A 106 -9.29 26.63 4.65
N GLN A 107 -8.91 26.33 3.42
CA GLN A 107 -7.69 25.60 3.12
C GLN A 107 -6.60 26.55 2.64
N PRO A 108 -5.40 26.52 3.24
CA PRO A 108 -4.26 27.26 2.73
C PRO A 108 -3.93 26.94 1.28
N GLY A 109 -3.31 27.87 0.60
CA GLY A 109 -2.70 27.65 -0.72
C GLY A 109 -1.49 26.71 -0.66
N ASN A 110 -0.88 26.54 -1.81
CA ASN A 110 0.19 25.59 -2.10
C ASN A 110 -0.29 24.14 -2.21
N ARG A 111 0.14 23.49 -3.29
CA ARG A 111 -0.15 22.08 -3.57
C ARG A 111 1.11 21.34 -3.98
N ASP A 112 2.28 21.89 -3.60
CA ASP A 112 3.54 21.22 -3.79
C ASP A 112 3.55 19.89 -3.06
N TRP A 113 4.17 18.90 -3.70
CA TRP A 113 4.24 17.57 -3.15
C TRP A 113 5.52 17.40 -2.35
N VAL A 114 5.42 16.72 -1.23
CA VAL A 114 6.54 16.27 -0.40
C VAL A 114 6.39 14.79 -0.17
N THR A 115 7.44 14.03 -0.40
CA THR A 115 7.53 12.63 -0.01
C THR A 115 8.39 12.51 1.23
N THR A 116 7.91 11.77 2.23
CA THR A 116 8.72 11.36 3.36
C THR A 116 8.90 9.85 3.32
N ILE A 117 10.15 9.42 3.37
CA ILE A 117 10.48 8.01 3.52
C ILE A 117 10.67 7.75 5.01
N GLU A 118 9.83 6.88 5.54
CA GLU A 118 9.87 6.46 6.93
C GLU A 118 10.31 5.01 7.04
N CYS A 119 11.07 4.71 8.08
CA CYS A 119 11.47 3.36 8.40
C CYS A 119 11.34 3.12 9.89
N ILE A 120 10.66 2.04 10.25
CA ILE A 120 10.38 1.65 11.63
C ILE A 120 10.96 0.27 11.92
N ASN A 121 11.36 0.09 13.16
CA ASN A 121 11.90 -1.16 13.67
C ASN A 121 10.87 -1.87 14.55
N ALA A 122 10.82 -3.19 14.52
CA ALA A 122 9.84 -3.95 15.30
C ALA A 122 9.96 -3.78 16.82
N SER A 123 11.11 -3.33 17.34
CA SER A 123 11.27 -2.99 18.75
C SER A 123 10.63 -1.65 19.15
N GLY A 124 10.12 -0.87 18.17
CA GLY A 124 9.46 0.41 18.40
C GLY A 124 10.33 1.64 18.16
N TRP A 125 11.50 1.48 17.55
CA TRP A 125 12.35 2.58 17.13
C TRP A 125 12.06 2.98 15.67
N CYS A 126 12.28 4.24 15.33
CA CYS A 126 12.17 4.74 13.96
C CYS A 126 13.45 5.45 13.51
N LEU A 127 13.81 5.23 12.25
CA LEU A 127 14.93 5.89 11.58
C LEU A 127 14.66 7.41 11.48
N PRO A 128 15.68 8.29 11.55
CA PRO A 128 15.51 9.67 11.13
C PRO A 128 14.95 9.75 9.70
N PRO A 129 13.94 10.60 9.43
CA PRO A 129 13.25 10.58 8.16
C PRO A 129 14.13 11.07 7.02
N PHE A 130 13.80 10.58 5.82
CA PHE A 130 14.37 11.09 4.58
C PHE A 130 13.26 11.85 3.84
N VAL A 131 13.38 13.17 3.73
CA VAL A 131 12.34 14.05 3.20
C VAL A 131 12.72 14.55 1.83
N ILE A 132 11.88 14.32 0.84
CA ILE A 132 12.08 14.72 -0.55
C ILE A 132 11.15 15.90 -0.86
N LEU A 133 11.73 17.05 -1.11
CA LEU A 133 11.02 18.28 -1.45
C LEU A 133 11.02 18.49 -2.97
N SER A 134 9.94 19.04 -3.50
CA SER A 134 9.90 19.47 -4.90
C SER A 134 10.82 20.65 -5.11
N GLY A 135 11.75 20.57 -6.08
CA GLY A 135 12.68 21.65 -6.39
C GLY A 135 13.96 21.17 -7.05
N LYS A 136 14.81 22.12 -7.42
CA LYS A 136 16.09 21.84 -8.10
C LYS A 136 17.32 21.99 -7.20
N GLN A 137 17.19 22.74 -6.13
CA GLN A 137 18.31 23.05 -5.25
C GLN A 137 17.87 23.13 -3.79
N HIS A 138 18.79 22.78 -2.90
CA HIS A 138 18.61 22.95 -1.47
C HIS A 138 18.69 24.44 -1.09
N GLN A 139 17.92 24.81 -0.06
CA GLN A 139 18.01 26.13 0.55
C GLN A 139 18.55 26.00 1.98
N ALA A 140 19.53 26.80 2.34
CA ALA A 140 20.15 26.75 3.67
C ALA A 140 19.13 26.98 4.80
N SER A 141 18.11 27.81 4.56
CA SER A 141 17.05 28.09 5.54
C SER A 141 16.25 26.85 5.97
N TRP A 142 16.14 25.81 5.14
CA TRP A 142 15.40 24.61 5.49
C TRP A 142 16.03 23.85 6.65
N TYR A 143 17.37 23.87 6.74
CA TYR A 143 18.14 23.11 7.73
C TYR A 143 18.08 23.71 9.15
N HIS A 144 17.61 24.95 9.29
CA HIS A 144 17.42 25.57 10.62
C HIS A 144 16.17 25.07 11.37
N HIS A 145 15.27 24.40 10.66
CA HIS A 145 13.96 23.99 11.17
C HIS A 145 13.82 22.49 11.41
N ILE A 146 14.89 21.72 11.21
CA ILE A 146 14.89 20.26 11.34
C ILE A 146 16.04 19.78 12.23
N PRO A 147 15.90 18.62 12.89
CA PRO A 147 17.00 17.95 13.56
C PRO A 147 18.16 17.63 12.61
N ILE A 148 19.38 17.63 13.13
CA ILE A 148 20.61 17.47 12.33
C ILE A 148 20.75 16.08 11.70
N ASP A 149 20.05 15.09 12.23
CA ASP A 149 20.03 13.70 11.78
C ASP A 149 19.03 13.44 10.64
N TRP A 150 18.18 14.42 10.32
CA TRP A 150 17.25 14.32 9.20
C TRP A 150 17.97 14.51 7.86
N VAL A 151 17.54 13.78 6.85
CA VAL A 151 18.02 13.96 5.48
C VAL A 151 16.97 14.70 4.67
N LEU A 152 17.38 15.80 4.04
CA LEU A 152 16.61 16.46 3.00
C LEU A 152 17.18 16.12 1.64
N ALA A 153 16.31 15.81 0.69
CA ALA A 153 16.62 15.64 -0.71
C ALA A 153 15.69 16.51 -1.56
N VAL A 154 16.02 16.69 -2.80
CA VAL A 154 15.19 17.41 -3.77
C VAL A 154 15.01 16.58 -5.03
N SER A 155 13.82 16.64 -5.61
CA SER A 155 13.54 16.16 -6.96
C SER A 155 12.58 17.13 -7.64
N ASP A 156 12.52 17.14 -8.97
CA ASP A 156 11.73 18.13 -9.72
C ASP A 156 10.26 18.20 -9.27
N ASN A 157 9.71 17.08 -8.86
CA ASN A 157 8.30 16.93 -8.49
C ASN A 157 8.07 16.48 -7.04
N GLY A 158 9.12 16.30 -6.23
CA GLY A 158 9.05 15.82 -4.85
C GLY A 158 8.83 14.30 -4.72
N TRP A 159 9.04 13.53 -5.79
CA TRP A 159 8.94 12.07 -5.78
C TRP A 159 10.31 11.42 -5.67
N THR A 160 10.34 10.19 -5.19
CA THR A 160 11.55 9.38 -5.13
C THR A 160 12.04 9.03 -6.53
N THR A 161 13.36 9.04 -6.71
CA THR A 161 14.06 8.54 -7.91
C THR A 161 14.91 7.34 -7.53
N ASP A 162 15.40 6.62 -8.52
CA ASP A 162 16.26 5.46 -8.29
C ASP A 162 17.54 5.83 -7.52
N GLU A 163 18.14 6.99 -7.84
CA GLU A 163 19.31 7.52 -7.14
C GLU A 163 19.01 7.85 -5.67
N LEU A 164 17.85 8.45 -5.42
CA LEU A 164 17.41 8.77 -4.05
C LEU A 164 17.11 7.48 -3.24
N GLY A 165 16.65 6.41 -3.91
CA GLY A 165 16.51 5.10 -3.30
C GLY A 165 17.85 4.53 -2.80
N VAL A 166 18.92 4.67 -3.60
CA VAL A 166 20.27 4.26 -3.19
C VAL A 166 20.82 5.15 -2.06
N GLU A 167 20.59 6.45 -2.09
CA GLU A 167 20.99 7.34 -1.00
C GLU A 167 20.22 7.02 0.30
N TRP A 168 18.94 6.67 0.18
CA TRP A 168 18.15 6.25 1.32
C TRP A 168 18.68 4.96 1.95
N VAL A 169 19.03 3.93 1.18
CA VAL A 169 19.56 2.69 1.78
C VAL A 169 20.92 2.90 2.44
N LYS A 170 21.74 3.84 1.97
CA LYS A 170 22.98 4.26 2.66
C LYS A 170 22.65 4.95 3.99
N HIS A 171 21.62 5.81 4.01
CA HIS A 171 21.12 6.41 5.24
C HIS A 171 20.60 5.34 6.20
N PHE A 172 19.80 4.39 5.74
CA PHE A 172 19.34 3.26 6.52
C PHE A 172 20.53 2.51 7.14
N ASN A 173 21.53 2.13 6.35
CA ASN A 173 22.68 1.41 6.84
C ASN A 173 23.46 2.21 7.90
N ARG A 174 23.67 3.50 7.70
CA ARG A 174 24.38 4.37 8.64
C ARG A 174 23.80 4.32 10.06
N TYR A 175 22.47 4.32 10.18
CA TYR A 175 21.80 4.34 11.48
C TYR A 175 21.50 2.96 12.05
N THR A 176 21.34 1.97 11.20
CA THR A 176 20.95 0.62 11.66
C THR A 176 22.13 -0.29 11.90
N ALA A 177 23.24 -0.16 11.17
CA ALA A 177 24.43 -1.00 11.38
C ALA A 177 24.96 -0.94 12.82
N PRO A 178 25.09 0.24 13.47
CA PRO A 178 25.52 0.29 14.86
C PRO A 178 24.52 -0.27 15.87
N ARG A 179 23.27 -0.50 15.47
CA ARG A 179 22.17 -1.01 16.30
C ARG A 179 21.86 -2.47 16.06
N THR A 180 22.51 -3.09 15.08
CA THR A 180 22.32 -4.50 14.73
C THR A 180 22.79 -5.41 15.86
N HIS A 181 21.91 -6.31 16.32
CA HIS A 181 22.23 -7.29 17.35
C HIS A 181 22.67 -8.63 16.75
N GLY A 182 22.08 -9.01 15.60
CA GLY A 182 22.48 -10.19 14.83
C GLY A 182 23.54 -9.89 13.80
N VAL A 183 23.64 -10.74 12.77
CA VAL A 183 24.55 -10.57 11.64
C VAL A 183 23.86 -9.85 10.48
N TYR A 184 22.56 -10.12 10.30
CA TYR A 184 21.75 -9.64 9.20
C TYR A 184 20.58 -8.80 9.69
N ARG A 185 20.20 -7.83 8.88
CA ARG A 185 18.98 -7.02 9.06
C ARG A 185 17.97 -7.41 8.00
N LEU A 186 16.70 -7.51 8.38
CA LEU A 186 15.59 -7.73 7.46
C LEU A 186 14.91 -6.39 7.18
N LEU A 187 14.79 -6.05 5.91
CA LEU A 187 14.07 -4.88 5.44
C LEU A 187 12.85 -5.32 4.62
N ILE A 188 11.67 -5.12 5.18
CA ILE A 188 10.38 -5.41 4.55
C ILE A 188 9.93 -4.15 3.82
N LEU A 189 9.65 -4.27 2.52
CA LEU A 189 9.28 -3.17 1.65
C LEU A 189 8.14 -3.58 0.70
N ASP A 190 7.50 -2.60 0.09
CA ASP A 190 6.60 -2.87 -1.01
C ASP A 190 7.37 -3.14 -2.31
N GLY A 191 6.70 -3.68 -3.31
CA GLY A 191 7.33 -4.00 -4.61
C GLY A 191 7.43 -2.81 -5.55
N HIS A 192 7.58 -1.58 -5.05
CA HIS A 192 7.71 -0.40 -5.90
C HIS A 192 9.04 -0.39 -6.67
N SER A 193 9.04 0.11 -7.90
CA SER A 193 10.19 0.04 -8.81
C SER A 193 11.44 0.81 -8.34
N SER A 194 11.26 1.87 -7.56
CA SER A 194 12.37 2.70 -7.04
C SER A 194 13.31 1.98 -6.05
N HIS A 195 12.89 0.79 -5.55
CA HIS A 195 13.66 -0.02 -4.59
C HIS A 195 14.15 -1.34 -5.20
N ALA A 196 14.03 -1.50 -6.51
CA ALA A 196 14.40 -2.73 -7.23
C ALA A 196 15.52 -2.47 -8.25
N THR A 197 16.40 -1.50 -7.98
CA THR A 197 17.56 -1.25 -8.84
C THR A 197 18.71 -2.19 -8.49
N PRO A 198 19.53 -2.61 -9.48
CA PRO A 198 20.70 -3.44 -9.22
C PRO A 198 21.65 -2.84 -8.19
N GLU A 199 21.81 -1.51 -8.19
CA GLU A 199 22.68 -0.78 -7.27
C GLU A 199 22.16 -0.84 -5.83
N PHE A 200 20.83 -0.76 -5.64
CA PHE A 200 20.19 -0.91 -4.34
C PHE A 200 20.39 -2.33 -3.80
N ASP A 201 20.14 -3.34 -4.61
CA ASP A 201 20.28 -4.75 -4.24
C ASP A 201 21.75 -5.12 -3.95
N GLN A 202 22.69 -4.60 -4.74
CA GLN A 202 24.12 -4.81 -4.51
C GLN A 202 24.53 -4.21 -3.15
N TYR A 203 24.13 -2.95 -2.87
CA TYR A 203 24.43 -2.31 -1.61
C TYR A 203 23.83 -3.05 -0.41
N CYS A 204 22.61 -3.54 -0.53
CA CYS A 204 21.98 -4.37 0.51
C CYS A 204 22.79 -5.65 0.77
N THR A 205 23.20 -6.35 -0.28
CA THR A 205 23.98 -7.58 -0.20
C THR A 205 25.33 -7.35 0.49
N GLU A 206 26.06 -6.32 0.08
CA GLU A 206 27.37 -5.97 0.65
C GLU A 206 27.29 -5.59 2.13
N ASN A 207 26.13 -5.03 2.56
CA ASN A 207 25.92 -4.56 3.93
C ASN A 207 25.07 -5.49 4.79
N LYS A 208 24.87 -6.76 4.36
CA LYS A 208 24.11 -7.78 5.11
C LYS A 208 22.67 -7.35 5.43
N ILE A 209 22.03 -6.68 4.48
CA ILE A 209 20.62 -6.29 4.52
C ILE A 209 19.86 -7.24 3.60
N ILE A 210 18.91 -7.97 4.14
CA ILE A 210 18.03 -8.86 3.38
C ILE A 210 16.73 -8.14 3.13
N THR A 211 16.38 -7.99 1.87
CA THR A 211 15.14 -7.33 1.44
C THR A 211 14.05 -8.35 1.15
N LEU A 212 12.85 -8.14 1.66
CA LEU A 212 11.68 -8.93 1.32
C LEU A 212 10.56 -8.01 0.83
N CYS A 213 10.13 -8.24 -0.42
CA CYS A 213 9.01 -7.53 -0.99
C CYS A 213 7.69 -8.21 -0.62
N MET A 214 6.73 -7.44 -0.16
CA MET A 214 5.37 -7.91 0.08
C MET A 214 4.66 -8.28 -1.24
N PRO A 215 3.65 -9.15 -1.19
CA PRO A 215 2.80 -9.39 -2.35
C PRO A 215 2.16 -8.10 -2.85
N ALA A 216 2.02 -7.95 -4.16
CA ALA A 216 1.46 -6.74 -4.76
C ALA A 216 0.06 -6.42 -4.21
N HIS A 217 -0.19 -5.12 -3.96
CA HIS A 217 -1.46 -4.58 -3.46
C HIS A 217 -1.89 -5.03 -2.05
N THR A 218 -1.00 -5.67 -1.28
CA THR A 218 -1.29 -6.11 0.10
C THR A 218 -0.82 -5.15 1.18
N SER A 219 -0.22 -4.00 0.83
CA SER A 219 0.33 -3.01 1.79
C SER A 219 -0.65 -2.63 2.89
N HIS A 220 -1.94 -2.47 2.55
CA HIS A 220 -3.01 -2.14 3.51
C HIS A 220 -3.27 -3.22 4.57
N LEU A 221 -2.72 -4.43 4.41
CA LEU A 221 -2.84 -5.57 5.33
C LEU A 221 -1.50 -5.91 5.98
N LEU A 222 -0.41 -5.85 5.22
CA LEU A 222 0.87 -6.43 5.57
C LEU A 222 1.95 -5.39 5.91
N GLN A 223 1.71 -4.09 5.63
CA GLN A 223 2.70 -3.02 5.85
C GLN A 223 2.47 -2.31 7.18
N PRO A 224 3.36 -2.50 8.18
CA PRO A 224 3.22 -1.88 9.50
C PRO A 224 3.05 -0.36 9.47
N LEU A 225 3.77 0.35 8.60
CA LEU A 225 3.67 1.80 8.43
C LEU A 225 2.28 2.23 7.96
N ASP A 226 1.73 1.55 6.94
CA ASP A 226 0.39 1.85 6.42
C ASP A 226 -0.72 1.55 7.42
N VAL A 227 -0.59 0.40 8.11
CA VAL A 227 -1.63 -0.07 9.04
C VAL A 227 -1.65 0.74 10.34
N GLY A 228 -0.45 1.09 10.87
CA GLY A 228 -0.33 1.68 12.19
C GLY A 228 0.01 3.16 12.23
N CYS A 229 0.77 3.68 11.25
CA CYS A 229 1.46 4.96 11.39
C CYS A 229 1.00 6.05 10.42
N PHE A 230 0.86 5.76 9.14
CA PHE A 230 0.63 6.80 8.14
C PHE A 230 -0.72 7.50 8.23
N SER A 231 -1.79 6.78 8.54
CA SER A 231 -3.10 7.40 8.72
C SER A 231 -3.14 8.37 9.92
N PRO A 232 -2.62 8.03 11.10
CA PRO A 232 -2.42 8.99 12.19
C PRO A 232 -1.53 10.17 11.81
N LEU A 233 -0.42 9.92 11.09
CA LEU A 233 0.53 10.96 10.69
C LEU A 233 -0.10 11.99 9.75
N LYS A 234 -0.82 11.52 8.73
CA LYS A 234 -1.56 12.40 7.81
C LYS A 234 -2.66 13.20 8.49
N ARG A 235 -3.33 12.60 9.47
CA ARG A 235 -4.35 13.32 10.28
C ARG A 235 -3.70 14.39 11.15
N ALA A 236 -2.60 14.09 11.82
CA ALA A 236 -1.87 15.05 12.64
C ALA A 236 -1.37 16.22 11.80
N TYR A 237 -0.80 15.94 10.62
CA TYR A 237 -0.40 16.97 9.67
C TYR A 237 -1.59 17.86 9.26
N GLY A 238 -2.68 17.27 8.83
CA GLY A 238 -3.86 18.02 8.43
C GLY A 238 -4.45 18.90 9.55
N HIS A 239 -4.36 18.46 10.80
CA HIS A 239 -4.75 19.29 11.97
C HIS A 239 -3.78 20.45 12.19
N GLU A 240 -2.49 20.23 12.06
CA GLU A 240 -1.48 21.30 12.16
C GLU A 240 -1.69 22.37 11.08
N ILE A 241 -1.96 21.95 9.84
CA ILE A 241 -2.28 22.88 8.75
C ILE A 241 -3.58 23.67 9.02
N GLN A 242 -4.58 23.01 9.62
CA GLN A 242 -5.81 23.67 10.02
C GLN A 242 -5.56 24.74 11.10
N GLU A 243 -4.66 24.46 12.04
CA GLU A 243 -4.30 25.42 13.08
C GLU A 243 -3.52 26.59 12.55
N LEU A 244 -2.56 26.37 11.64
CA LEU A 244 -1.87 27.45 10.92
C LEU A 244 -2.84 28.34 10.15
N ALA A 245 -3.83 27.75 9.50
CA ALA A 245 -4.87 28.51 8.80
C ALA A 245 -5.72 29.38 9.77
N ARG A 246 -6.00 28.90 10.97
CA ARG A 246 -6.70 29.70 12.01
C ARG A 246 -5.86 30.86 12.51
N GLN A 247 -4.54 30.70 12.52
CA GLN A 247 -3.58 31.76 12.87
C GLN A 247 -3.32 32.73 11.72
N GLY A 248 -4.01 32.58 10.58
CA GLY A 248 -3.89 33.49 9.43
C GLY A 248 -2.81 33.11 8.42
N VAL A 249 -2.21 31.91 8.52
CA VAL A 249 -1.26 31.40 7.53
C VAL A 249 -2.04 30.73 6.40
N TYR A 250 -2.15 31.42 5.28
CA TYR A 250 -2.95 30.95 4.13
C TYR A 250 -2.11 30.39 2.98
N TYR A 251 -0.83 30.31 3.15
CA TYR A 251 0.10 29.68 2.20
C TYR A 251 1.13 28.90 2.98
N ILE A 252 1.19 27.60 2.79
CA ILE A 252 2.12 26.70 3.49
C ILE A 252 3.34 26.52 2.61
N ASP A 253 4.47 27.00 3.05
CA ASP A 253 5.74 26.81 2.37
C ASP A 253 6.50 25.57 2.89
N LYS A 254 7.72 25.35 2.37
CA LYS A 254 8.55 24.22 2.77
C LYS A 254 9.04 24.31 4.20
N ILE A 255 9.24 25.52 4.72
CA ILE A 255 9.66 25.76 6.10
C ILE A 255 8.50 25.44 7.04
N ASP A 256 7.28 25.88 6.69
CA ASP A 256 6.06 25.54 7.45
C ASP A 256 5.84 24.02 7.50
N PHE A 257 6.02 23.34 6.34
CA PHE A 257 5.93 21.90 6.28
C PHE A 257 6.94 21.22 7.20
N LEU A 258 8.22 21.57 7.09
CA LEU A 258 9.31 20.99 7.87
C LEU A 258 9.11 21.24 9.37
N THR A 259 8.70 22.43 9.75
CA THR A 259 8.39 22.81 11.14
C THR A 259 7.21 21.99 11.68
N ALA A 260 6.12 21.88 10.91
CA ALA A 260 4.96 21.09 11.27
C ALA A 260 5.36 19.61 11.40
N TYR A 261 6.10 19.06 10.44
CA TYR A 261 6.48 17.66 10.40
C TYR A 261 7.40 17.28 11.56
N THR A 262 8.35 18.15 11.93
CA THR A 262 9.23 17.98 13.11
C THR A 262 8.43 17.86 14.39
N ARG A 263 7.32 18.58 14.51
CA ARG A 263 6.45 18.56 15.69
C ARG A 263 5.56 17.31 15.74
N ILE A 264 4.92 16.96 14.63
CA ILE A 264 3.91 15.87 14.61
C ILE A 264 4.55 14.47 14.57
N ARG A 265 5.69 14.31 13.90
CA ARG A 265 6.32 13.01 13.68
C ARG A 265 6.59 12.25 14.99
N PRO A 266 7.28 12.81 16.00
CA PRO A 266 7.56 12.11 17.25
C PRO A 266 6.29 11.83 18.08
N ALA A 267 5.24 12.64 17.90
CA ALA A 267 3.97 12.42 18.58
C ALA A 267 3.18 11.24 17.97
N VAL A 268 3.46 10.87 16.73
CA VAL A 268 2.77 9.78 16.03
C VAL A 268 3.62 8.51 15.95
N LEU A 269 4.89 8.63 15.60
CA LEU A 269 5.81 7.48 15.52
C LEU A 269 6.35 7.11 16.90
N THR A 270 5.43 6.85 17.82
CA THR A 270 5.76 6.37 19.16
C THR A 270 6.08 4.88 19.16
N GLN A 271 6.85 4.42 20.13
CA GLN A 271 7.11 2.99 20.30
C GLN A 271 5.83 2.15 20.29
N GLN A 272 4.80 2.62 20.99
CA GLN A 272 3.51 1.94 21.07
C GLN A 272 2.82 1.82 19.71
N ASN A 273 2.76 2.90 18.93
CA ASN A 273 2.12 2.89 17.60
C ASN A 273 2.89 2.01 16.61
N ILE A 274 4.21 2.05 16.66
CA ILE A 274 5.09 1.24 15.82
C ILE A 274 4.87 -0.26 16.11
N GLN A 275 4.96 -0.64 17.38
CA GLN A 275 4.74 -2.03 17.80
C GLN A 275 3.31 -2.50 17.48
N ALA A 276 2.31 -1.64 17.66
CA ALA A 276 0.93 -1.92 17.28
C ALA A 276 0.79 -2.15 15.76
N GLY A 277 1.54 -1.42 14.93
CA GLY A 277 1.60 -1.63 13.48
C GLY A 277 2.15 -3.02 13.12
N PHE A 278 3.29 -3.41 13.67
CA PHE A 278 3.85 -4.76 13.47
C PHE A 278 2.92 -5.86 13.98
N GLN A 279 2.30 -5.64 15.12
CA GLN A 279 1.33 -6.59 15.68
C GLN A 279 0.06 -6.69 14.83
N ALA A 280 -0.47 -5.59 14.32
CA ALA A 280 -1.69 -5.56 13.51
C ALA A 280 -1.52 -6.27 12.17
N THR A 281 -0.32 -6.20 11.58
CA THR A 281 0.05 -6.94 10.37
C THR A 281 0.40 -8.41 10.63
N GLY A 282 0.40 -8.86 11.88
CA GLY A 282 0.75 -10.24 12.24
C GLY A 282 2.21 -10.61 11.99
N LEU A 283 3.09 -9.64 11.76
CA LEU A 283 4.50 -9.88 11.49
C LEU A 283 5.29 -10.17 12.77
N ILE A 284 5.08 -9.35 13.80
CA ILE A 284 5.77 -9.48 15.09
C ILE A 284 4.79 -9.13 16.21
N PRO A 285 4.45 -10.09 17.09
CA PRO A 285 4.76 -11.52 16.95
C PRO A 285 4.04 -12.15 15.76
N PRO A 286 4.61 -13.23 15.16
CA PRO A 286 4.02 -13.91 14.02
C PRO A 286 2.59 -14.40 14.33
N CYS A 287 1.63 -13.93 13.57
CA CYS A 287 0.21 -14.29 13.73
C CYS A 287 -0.55 -14.13 12.42
N LEU A 288 -0.45 -15.14 11.56
CA LEU A 288 -1.12 -15.18 10.25
C LEU A 288 -2.65 -15.03 10.37
N GLU A 289 -3.26 -15.65 11.39
CA GLU A 289 -4.71 -15.63 11.59
C GLU A 289 -5.28 -14.21 11.73
N ARG A 290 -4.50 -13.29 12.29
CA ARG A 290 -4.90 -11.88 12.44
C ARG A 290 -5.15 -11.23 11.08
N VAL A 291 -4.33 -11.53 10.09
CA VAL A 291 -4.49 -11.02 8.73
C VAL A 291 -5.63 -11.76 8.03
N LEU A 292 -5.63 -13.10 8.08
CA LEU A 292 -6.67 -13.90 7.43
C LEU A 292 -8.08 -13.58 7.93
N SER A 293 -8.25 -13.29 9.21
CA SER A 293 -9.55 -12.90 9.79
C SER A 293 -10.03 -11.52 9.33
N SER A 294 -9.13 -10.65 8.86
CA SER A 294 -9.46 -9.32 8.36
C SER A 294 -9.79 -9.29 6.87
N LEU A 295 -9.53 -10.38 6.14
CA LEU A 295 -9.81 -10.47 4.72
C LEU A 295 -11.31 -10.38 4.46
N THR A 296 -11.69 -9.47 3.58
CA THR A 296 -13.04 -9.42 3.05
C THR A 296 -13.14 -10.40 1.88
N VAL A 297 -13.14 -11.68 2.18
CA VAL A 297 -13.34 -12.72 1.14
C VAL A 297 -14.72 -12.52 0.54
N VAL A 298 -14.80 -11.82 -0.56
CA VAL A 298 -15.97 -11.89 -1.44
C VAL A 298 -15.94 -13.29 -2.05
N ARG A 299 -16.54 -14.25 -1.34
CA ARG A 299 -16.86 -15.54 -1.95
C ARG A 299 -17.86 -15.23 -3.06
N THR A 300 -17.38 -15.07 -4.27
CA THR A 300 -18.21 -15.26 -5.45
C THR A 300 -18.78 -16.67 -5.26
N PRO A 301 -20.09 -16.86 -5.23
CA PRO A 301 -20.62 -18.22 -5.20
C PRO A 301 -20.03 -18.92 -6.42
N SER A 302 -19.20 -19.92 -6.18
CA SER A 302 -18.82 -20.84 -7.24
C SER A 302 -20.13 -21.31 -7.87
N PRO A 303 -20.29 -21.23 -9.20
CA PRO A 303 -21.43 -21.87 -9.83
C PRO A 303 -21.43 -23.29 -9.34
N LEU A 304 -22.56 -23.73 -8.76
CA LEU A 304 -22.78 -25.10 -8.30
C LEU A 304 -22.23 -26.06 -9.36
N GLY A 305 -21.25 -26.87 -8.94
CA GLY A 305 -20.53 -27.75 -9.83
C GLY A 305 -21.51 -28.66 -10.61
N THR A 306 -21.59 -28.38 -11.87
CA THR A 306 -21.75 -29.46 -12.81
C THR A 306 -20.40 -30.17 -12.81
N THR A 307 -20.40 -31.41 -12.37
CA THR A 307 -19.35 -32.38 -12.63
C THR A 307 -19.15 -32.46 -14.13
N ALA A 308 -18.31 -31.59 -14.67
CA ALA A 308 -17.86 -31.63 -16.04
C ALA A 308 -16.44 -32.15 -16.02
N ASP A 309 -16.29 -33.27 -16.70
CA ASP A 309 -15.05 -33.97 -17.00
C ASP A 309 -13.85 -32.99 -17.15
N ASN A 310 -12.83 -33.19 -16.30
CA ASN A 310 -11.55 -32.50 -16.33
C ASN A 310 -10.67 -33.00 -17.48
N ASN A 311 -11.21 -33.15 -18.68
CA ASN A 311 -10.47 -33.38 -19.91
C ASN A 311 -10.53 -32.13 -20.80
N VAL A 312 -10.02 -30.99 -20.27
CA VAL A 312 -9.72 -29.88 -21.16
C VAL A 312 -8.45 -30.23 -21.91
N ALA A 313 -8.63 -30.69 -23.16
CA ALA A 313 -7.57 -30.98 -24.07
C ALA A 313 -6.63 -29.77 -24.17
N TRP A 314 -5.33 -29.99 -24.01
CA TRP A 314 -4.28 -29.01 -24.25
C TRP A 314 -4.44 -28.45 -25.68
N THR A 315 -4.71 -27.16 -25.80
CA THR A 315 -4.66 -26.46 -27.09
C THR A 315 -3.28 -25.85 -27.27
N ALA A 316 -2.59 -26.26 -28.36
CA ALA A 316 -1.26 -25.81 -28.72
C ALA A 316 -1.24 -24.35 -29.27
N GLU A 317 -2.20 -23.52 -28.87
CA GLU A 317 -2.29 -22.13 -29.31
C GLU A 317 -1.43 -21.21 -28.41
N THR A 318 -0.71 -20.27 -29.05
CA THR A 318 0.03 -19.24 -28.33
C THR A 318 -0.93 -18.33 -27.57
N PRO A 319 -0.76 -18.14 -26.24
CA PRO A 319 -1.65 -17.31 -25.46
C PRO A 319 -1.60 -15.85 -25.95
N ARG A 320 -2.75 -15.26 -26.22
CA ARG A 320 -2.89 -13.88 -26.69
C ARG A 320 -3.26 -12.91 -25.55
N THR A 321 -3.64 -13.43 -24.40
CA THR A 321 -4.02 -12.65 -23.21
C THR A 321 -3.31 -13.18 -21.98
N ILE A 322 -3.16 -12.33 -20.96
CA ILE A 322 -2.56 -12.70 -19.67
C ILE A 322 -3.33 -13.86 -19.03
N ALA A 323 -4.65 -13.79 -19.03
CA ALA A 323 -5.50 -14.84 -18.46
C ALA A 323 -5.32 -16.20 -19.16
N GLN A 324 -5.09 -16.22 -20.48
CA GLN A 324 -4.77 -17.43 -21.22
C GLN A 324 -3.39 -17.98 -20.85
N LEU A 325 -2.38 -17.08 -20.69
CA LEU A 325 -1.05 -17.47 -20.26
C LEU A 325 -1.05 -18.04 -18.84
N GLU A 326 -1.75 -17.40 -17.91
CA GLU A 326 -1.87 -17.87 -16.53
C GLU A 326 -2.52 -19.25 -16.45
N LYS A 327 -3.58 -19.48 -17.24
CA LYS A 327 -4.24 -20.77 -17.32
C LYS A 327 -3.32 -21.85 -17.90
N GLN A 328 -2.55 -21.54 -18.96
CA GLN A 328 -1.56 -22.45 -19.51
C GLN A 328 -0.39 -22.69 -18.54
N ALA A 329 0.09 -21.65 -17.87
CA ALA A 329 1.15 -21.76 -16.87
C ALA A 329 0.73 -22.64 -15.69
N GLN A 330 -0.53 -22.52 -15.23
CA GLN A 330 -1.06 -23.37 -14.17
C GLN A 330 -1.14 -24.82 -14.64
N HIS A 331 -1.65 -25.07 -15.84
CA HIS A 331 -1.71 -26.42 -16.40
C HIS A 331 -0.31 -27.09 -16.51
N VAL A 332 0.69 -26.33 -16.97
CA VAL A 332 2.09 -26.82 -17.01
C VAL A 332 2.62 -27.11 -15.62
N LYS A 333 2.32 -26.28 -14.62
CA LYS A 333 2.68 -26.53 -13.22
C LYS A 333 2.05 -27.82 -12.71
N ASP A 334 0.79 -28.04 -12.97
CA ASP A 334 0.05 -29.24 -12.55
C ASP A 334 0.59 -30.50 -13.18
N LEU A 335 0.98 -30.45 -14.47
CA LEU A 335 1.67 -31.55 -15.15
C LEU A 335 3.04 -31.85 -14.54
N LEU A 336 3.80 -30.80 -14.19
CA LEU A 336 5.13 -30.94 -13.59
C LEU A 336 5.08 -31.41 -12.13
N HIS A 337 3.98 -31.19 -11.41
CA HIS A 337 3.77 -31.76 -10.09
C HIS A 337 3.51 -33.27 -10.11
N ARG A 338 3.01 -33.80 -11.20
CA ARG A 338 2.76 -35.23 -11.39
C ARG A 338 4.02 -36.01 -11.84
N GLN A 339 5.06 -35.33 -12.30
CA GLN A 339 6.32 -35.92 -12.71
C GLN A 339 7.43 -35.51 -11.72
N SER A 340 8.22 -36.48 -11.27
CA SER A 340 9.30 -36.33 -10.26
C SER A 340 10.28 -35.20 -10.59
N GLN A 341 11.01 -34.72 -9.58
CA GLN A 341 11.99 -33.63 -9.59
C GLN A 341 13.15 -33.88 -10.57
N SER A 342 12.93 -33.69 -11.85
CA SER A 342 14.01 -33.70 -12.83
C SER A 342 14.57 -32.28 -13.05
N PRO A 343 15.85 -32.12 -13.43
CA PRO A 343 16.43 -30.82 -13.79
C PRO A 343 15.62 -30.10 -14.88
N THR A 344 15.04 -30.84 -15.80
CA THR A 344 14.17 -30.34 -16.88
C THR A 344 12.88 -29.71 -16.32
N SER A 345 12.28 -30.32 -15.29
CA SER A 345 11.09 -29.80 -14.63
C SER A 345 11.37 -28.46 -13.90
N GLN A 346 12.56 -28.33 -13.31
CA GLN A 346 12.99 -27.08 -12.69
C GLN A 346 13.22 -25.99 -13.75
N ALA A 347 13.88 -26.30 -14.86
CA ALA A 347 14.11 -25.35 -15.96
C ALA A 347 12.78 -24.85 -16.57
N ILE A 348 11.81 -25.73 -16.78
CA ILE A 348 10.50 -25.35 -17.29
C ILE A 348 9.76 -24.45 -16.29
N ARG A 349 9.81 -24.73 -14.99
CA ARG A 349 9.21 -23.86 -13.95
C ARG A 349 9.82 -22.47 -13.97
N GLN A 350 11.14 -22.36 -14.11
CA GLN A 350 11.85 -21.08 -14.20
C GLN A 350 11.46 -20.32 -15.48
N LEU A 351 11.36 -21.02 -16.61
CA LEU A 351 10.93 -20.42 -17.88
C LEU A 351 9.50 -19.89 -17.79
N VAL A 352 8.56 -20.66 -17.25
CA VAL A 352 7.18 -20.24 -17.03
C VAL A 352 7.10 -19.00 -16.13
N LYS A 353 7.88 -18.98 -15.05
CA LYS A 353 7.97 -17.81 -14.15
C LYS A 353 8.53 -16.58 -14.88
N GLY A 354 9.59 -16.76 -15.67
CA GLY A 354 10.17 -15.70 -16.50
C GLY A 354 9.19 -15.12 -17.51
N CYS A 355 8.43 -15.97 -18.21
CA CYS A 355 7.38 -15.53 -19.14
C CYS A 355 6.26 -14.74 -18.44
N GLN A 356 5.81 -15.17 -17.26
CA GLN A 356 4.81 -14.45 -16.46
C GLN A 356 5.30 -13.06 -16.04
N LEU A 357 6.53 -12.97 -15.57
CA LEU A 357 7.16 -11.69 -15.20
C LEU A 357 7.30 -10.75 -16.41
N ALA A 358 7.75 -11.26 -17.56
CA ALA A 358 7.91 -10.47 -18.77
C ALA A 358 6.57 -9.92 -19.27
N MET A 359 5.49 -10.70 -19.24
CA MET A 359 4.18 -10.22 -19.65
C MET A 359 3.58 -9.21 -18.68
N ASN A 360 3.76 -9.39 -17.39
CA ASN A 360 3.32 -8.40 -16.40
C ASN A 360 4.06 -7.07 -16.62
N SER A 361 5.37 -7.10 -16.82
CA SER A 361 6.17 -5.91 -17.14
C SER A 361 5.74 -5.25 -18.44
N ALA A 362 5.47 -6.03 -19.50
CA ALA A 362 4.98 -5.51 -20.77
C ALA A 362 3.60 -4.82 -20.63
N THR A 363 2.74 -5.33 -19.77
CA THR A 363 1.42 -4.74 -19.51
C THR A 363 1.54 -3.40 -18.78
N ILE A 364 2.41 -3.32 -17.77
CA ILE A 364 2.69 -2.08 -17.05
C ILE A 364 3.24 -1.03 -18.03
N LEU A 365 4.24 -1.38 -18.83
CA LEU A 365 4.82 -0.50 -19.83
C LEU A 365 3.80 -0.04 -20.89
N ALA A 366 2.89 -0.92 -21.32
CA ALA A 366 1.84 -0.57 -22.27
C ALA A 366 0.85 0.44 -21.66
N GLU A 367 0.51 0.29 -20.38
CA GLU A 367 -0.36 1.22 -19.68
C GLU A 367 0.30 2.57 -19.43
N GLU A 368 1.57 2.60 -19.05
CA GLU A 368 2.36 3.84 -18.92
C GLU A 368 2.48 4.56 -20.26
N ASN A 369 2.80 3.85 -21.34
CA ASN A 369 2.84 4.42 -22.68
C ASN A 369 1.48 5.03 -23.08
N ARG A 370 0.36 4.38 -22.73
CA ARG A 370 -0.98 4.92 -22.95
C ARG A 370 -1.21 6.20 -22.16
N LYS A 371 -0.81 6.24 -20.89
CA LYS A 371 -0.89 7.43 -20.03
C LYS A 371 -0.06 8.59 -20.59
N LEU A 372 1.18 8.33 -20.99
CA LEU A 372 2.08 9.32 -21.57
C LEU A 372 1.55 9.88 -22.91
N ARG A 373 1.02 9.03 -23.78
CA ARG A 373 0.39 9.46 -25.04
C ARG A 373 -0.83 10.35 -24.80
N THR A 374 -1.66 9.99 -23.81
CA THR A 374 -2.83 10.78 -23.44
C THR A 374 -2.43 12.14 -22.85
N ALA A 375 -1.40 12.17 -21.99
CA ALA A 375 -0.86 13.41 -21.42
C ALA A 375 -0.28 14.31 -22.51
N SER A 376 0.52 13.76 -23.43
CA SER A 376 1.09 14.48 -24.55
C SER A 376 0.01 15.06 -25.49
N GLN A 377 -1.05 14.30 -25.77
CA GLN A 377 -2.20 14.80 -26.57
C GLN A 377 -2.93 15.96 -25.87
N ARG A 378 -3.13 15.86 -24.52
CA ARG A 378 -3.74 16.96 -23.75
C ARG A 378 -2.88 18.20 -23.77
N GLN A 379 -1.57 18.05 -23.70
CA GLN A 379 -0.62 19.17 -23.74
C GLN A 379 -0.58 19.84 -25.13
N ARG A 380 -0.65 19.06 -26.23
CA ARG A 380 -0.76 19.59 -27.58
C ARG A 380 -2.06 20.37 -27.75
N ARG A 381 -3.23 19.85 -27.35
CA ARG A 381 -4.53 20.55 -27.43
C ARG A 381 -4.52 21.86 -26.65
N ARG A 382 -3.86 21.93 -25.48
CA ARG A 382 -3.73 23.18 -24.71
C ARG A 382 -2.87 24.22 -25.43
N ARG A 383 -1.78 23.81 -26.09
CA ARG A 383 -0.94 24.71 -26.90
C ARG A 383 -1.67 25.25 -28.14
N ASP A 384 -2.49 24.40 -28.78
CA ASP A 384 -3.27 24.79 -29.95
C ASP A 384 -4.44 25.73 -29.59
N GLN A 385 -4.95 25.68 -28.37
CA GLN A 385 -5.98 26.61 -27.86
C GLN A 385 -5.41 27.94 -27.37
N GLN A 386 -4.11 28.04 -27.16
CA GLN A 386 -3.41 29.27 -26.73
C GLN A 386 -2.78 30.03 -27.92
N ARG A 387 -2.85 29.49 -29.14
CA ARG A 387 -2.53 30.14 -30.42
C ARG A 387 -3.80 30.63 -31.11
#